data_22dd474ee968f35dfcdb455550d00e74
#
_entry.id   22dd474ee968f35dfcdb455550d00e74
#
_cell.length_a   1.000
_cell.length_b   1.000
_cell.length_c   1.000
_cell.angle_alpha   90.00
_cell.angle_beta   90.00
_cell.angle_gamma   90.00
#
_symmetry.space_group_name_H-M   'P 1'
#
loop_
_entity.id
_entity.type
_entity.pdbx_description
1 polymer ?
#
loop_
_entity_poly.entity_id
_entity_poly.type
_entity_poly.pdbx_seq_one_letter_code
_entity_poly.pdbx_strand_id
1 'polypeptide(L)'
;MKSTYLKYAIGFAIMPLALTTYAQDDASQLENYEEVVVVGSQIKGAKITGALPVSIISTKDIEAMGVDSGEDLLENIAEQGLNYFNEAEDASGGVNASRGDVGAYNLRNMGVGNTLTLLNGRRLVNSPGYQTELIGGDYVPTVSVNSNLIPVTGIERLEILRDGASAIYGADAVAGVINNVLQKDFEGL
;
A
#
# COMPACT_ATOMS: atom_id res chain seq x y z
N MET A 1 89.61 21.74 14.82
CA MET A 1 88.96 20.43 14.73
C MET A 1 87.45 20.67 14.53
N LYS A 2 86.94 20.46 13.35
CA LYS A 2 85.53 20.77 12.96
C LYS A 2 84.81 19.44 12.76
N SER A 3 83.85 19.16 13.62
CA SER A 3 82.93 18.01 13.48
C SER A 3 81.69 18.41 12.69
N THR A 4 81.53 17.73 11.60
CA THR A 4 80.39 17.94 10.68
C THR A 4 79.29 16.95 11.03
N TYR A 5 78.18 17.45 11.57
CA TYR A 5 77.01 16.61 11.80
C TYR A 5 76.11 16.57 10.52
N LEU A 6 76.04 15.40 9.94
CA LEU A 6 75.20 15.05 8.83
C LEU A 6 73.75 14.94 9.31
N LYS A 7 72.86 15.83 8.84
CA LYS A 7 71.42 15.81 9.15
C LYS A 7 70.72 14.94 8.13
N TYR A 8 70.27 13.78 8.52
CA TYR A 8 69.33 12.99 7.75
C TYR A 8 67.95 13.54 7.97
N ALA A 9 67.40 14.19 6.92
CA ALA A 9 65.98 14.55 6.86
C ALA A 9 65.20 13.32 6.36
N ILE A 10 64.48 12.68 7.25
CA ILE A 10 63.53 11.64 6.90
C ILE A 10 62.23 12.36 6.47
N GLY A 11 62.00 12.42 5.17
CA GLY A 11 60.75 12.88 4.62
C GLY A 11 59.65 11.82 4.83
N PHE A 12 58.76 12.06 5.76
CA PHE A 12 57.58 11.25 5.93
C PHE A 12 56.56 11.67 4.83
N ALA A 13 56.43 10.89 3.76
CA ALA A 13 55.42 11.06 2.76
C ALA A 13 54.09 10.64 3.36
N ILE A 14 53.26 11.59 3.76
CA ILE A 14 51.87 11.36 4.13
C ILE A 14 51.11 11.14 2.83
N MET A 15 50.83 9.89 2.53
CA MET A 15 49.95 9.49 1.45
C MET A 15 48.50 9.71 1.92
N PRO A 16 47.69 10.57 1.28
CA PRO A 16 46.28 10.67 1.65
C PRO A 16 45.60 9.36 1.24
N LEU A 17 45.16 8.60 2.23
CA LEU A 17 44.27 7.48 2.03
C LEU A 17 42.94 8.05 1.55
N ALA A 18 42.66 7.97 0.27
CA ALA A 18 41.37 8.28 -0.28
C ALA A 18 40.40 7.19 0.22
N LEU A 19 39.71 7.49 1.31
CA LEU A 19 38.50 6.79 1.70
C LEU A 19 37.43 7.11 0.63
N THR A 20 37.35 6.28 -0.39
CA THR A 20 36.19 6.25 -1.27
C THR A 20 35.02 5.77 -0.44
N THR A 21 34.20 6.69 0.00
CA THR A 21 32.88 6.45 0.57
C THR A 21 32.00 5.83 -0.52
N TYR A 22 31.83 4.52 -0.45
CA TYR A 22 30.77 3.80 -1.15
C TYR A 22 29.44 4.00 -0.38
N ALA A 23 28.91 5.20 -0.41
CA ALA A 23 27.63 5.52 0.19
C ALA A 23 26.96 6.65 -0.61
N GLN A 24 26.76 6.42 -1.91
CA GLN A 24 26.04 7.42 -2.73
C GLN A 24 25.27 6.84 -3.91
N ASP A 25 24.97 5.53 -3.92
CA ASP A 25 24.16 4.97 -5.00
C ASP A 25 22.71 4.61 -4.57
N ASP A 26 22.37 4.72 -3.28
CA ASP A 26 20.98 4.43 -2.83
C ASP A 26 20.06 5.65 -2.81
N ALA A 27 20.58 6.87 -2.96
CA ALA A 27 19.74 8.07 -2.97
C ALA A 27 19.16 8.42 -4.34
N SER A 28 19.71 7.85 -5.43
CA SER A 28 19.22 8.12 -6.80
C SER A 28 18.06 7.23 -7.23
N GLN A 29 17.74 6.20 -6.46
CA GLN A 29 16.59 5.34 -6.74
C GLN A 29 15.28 5.91 -6.16
N LEU A 30 15.35 6.94 -5.32
CA LEU A 30 14.16 7.56 -4.70
C LEU A 30 13.59 8.74 -5.50
N GLU A 31 14.24 9.17 -6.58
CA GLU A 31 13.83 10.38 -7.33
C GLU A 31 12.89 10.11 -8.52
N ASN A 32 12.52 8.85 -8.78
CA ASN A 32 11.64 8.51 -9.91
C ASN A 32 10.25 8.05 -9.49
N TYR A 33 9.80 8.40 -8.29
CA TYR A 33 8.37 8.34 -8.02
C TYR A 33 7.75 9.57 -8.67
N GLU A 34 7.24 9.41 -9.89
CA GLU A 34 6.32 10.35 -10.50
C GLU A 34 5.31 10.79 -9.44
N GLU A 35 5.02 12.06 -9.41
CA GLU A 35 4.12 12.74 -8.48
C GLU A 35 2.90 11.86 -8.15
N VAL A 36 3.02 11.13 -7.04
CA VAL A 36 1.96 10.25 -6.55
C VAL A 36 0.80 11.18 -6.19
N VAL A 37 -0.25 11.16 -6.98
CA VAL A 37 -1.51 11.80 -6.62
C VAL A 37 -2.11 10.99 -5.50
N VAL A 38 -1.66 11.28 -4.30
CA VAL A 38 -2.05 10.55 -3.10
C VAL A 38 -3.51 10.81 -2.81
N VAL A 39 -4.23 9.75 -2.52
CA VAL A 39 -5.57 9.77 -1.95
C VAL A 39 -5.61 10.74 -0.78
N GLY A 40 -6.53 11.69 -0.80
CA GLY A 40 -6.69 12.68 0.26
C GLY A 40 -6.57 14.13 -0.20
N SER A 41 -6.13 14.41 -1.43
CA SER A 41 -6.16 15.75 -1.99
C SER A 41 -7.07 15.85 -3.20
N GLN A 42 -8.09 16.70 -3.09
CA GLN A 42 -8.82 17.18 -4.27
C GLN A 42 -8.08 18.33 -4.97
N ILE A 43 -6.97 18.79 -4.40
CA ILE A 43 -6.15 19.88 -4.93
C ILE A 43 -4.97 19.25 -5.67
N LYS A 44 -4.93 19.39 -6.99
CA LYS A 44 -3.81 18.94 -7.80
C LYS A 44 -2.51 19.62 -7.36
N GLY A 45 -1.47 18.84 -7.10
CA GLY A 45 -0.15 19.34 -6.71
C GLY A 45 0.06 19.59 -5.22
N ALA A 46 -0.90 19.26 -4.35
CA ALA A 46 -0.67 19.35 -2.90
C ALA A 46 0.13 18.13 -2.41
N LYS A 47 1.32 18.37 -1.88
CA LYS A 47 2.11 17.34 -1.18
C LYS A 47 1.48 17.06 0.19
N ILE A 48 0.52 16.14 0.24
CA ILE A 48 -0.22 15.79 1.48
C ILE A 48 0.48 14.69 2.28
N THR A 49 1.47 14.03 1.71
CA THR A 49 2.22 12.94 2.35
C THR A 49 2.80 13.26 3.74
N GLY A 50 2.90 14.55 4.11
CA GLY A 50 3.33 14.96 5.44
C GLY A 50 2.21 15.21 6.46
N ALA A 51 0.95 15.30 6.02
CA ALA A 51 -0.17 15.70 6.87
C ALA A 51 -1.14 14.56 7.21
N LEU A 52 -1.20 13.52 6.37
CA LEU A 52 -2.10 12.38 6.56
C LEU A 52 -1.31 11.06 6.57
N PRO A 53 -1.71 10.09 7.40
CA PRO A 53 -1.08 8.77 7.47
C PRO A 53 -1.46 7.92 6.25
N VAL A 54 -0.68 8.04 5.19
CA VAL A 54 -0.83 7.25 3.97
C VAL A 54 0.23 6.17 3.92
N SER A 55 -0.18 4.92 3.76
CA SER A 55 0.69 3.79 3.43
C SER A 55 0.60 3.49 1.94
N ILE A 56 1.73 3.17 1.32
CA ILE A 56 1.79 2.78 -0.09
C ILE A 56 2.38 1.37 -0.16
N ILE A 57 1.67 0.48 -0.84
CA ILE A 57 2.13 -0.89 -1.17
C ILE A 57 2.36 -0.89 -2.69
N SER A 58 3.61 -1.04 -3.09
CA SER A 58 4.00 -1.03 -4.50
C SER A 58 3.81 -2.40 -5.17
N THR A 59 3.87 -2.43 -6.51
CA THR A 59 3.89 -3.70 -7.27
C THR A 59 4.95 -4.67 -6.75
N LYS A 60 6.15 -4.15 -6.41
CA LYS A 60 7.24 -4.98 -5.88
C LYS A 60 6.90 -5.61 -4.53
N ASP A 61 6.18 -4.87 -3.69
CA ASP A 61 5.72 -5.40 -2.40
C ASP A 61 4.67 -6.48 -2.61
N ILE A 62 3.73 -6.27 -3.55
CA ILE A 62 2.69 -7.24 -3.92
C ILE A 62 3.33 -8.51 -4.50
N GLU A 63 4.29 -8.39 -5.40
CA GLU A 63 5.05 -9.50 -5.95
C GLU A 63 5.84 -10.25 -4.86
N ALA A 64 6.43 -9.54 -3.90
CA ALA A 64 7.16 -10.13 -2.78
C ALA A 64 6.24 -10.88 -1.80
N MET A 65 4.98 -10.49 -1.69
CA MET A 65 3.96 -11.20 -0.91
C MET A 65 3.57 -12.54 -1.58
N GLY A 66 3.78 -12.66 -2.90
CA GLY A 66 3.46 -13.87 -3.66
C GLY A 66 1.96 -14.09 -3.85
N VAL A 67 1.18 -13.01 -3.82
CA VAL A 67 -0.27 -13.05 -3.98
C VAL A 67 -0.65 -13.13 -5.46
N ASP A 68 -1.63 -13.93 -5.79
CA ASP A 68 -2.12 -14.12 -7.16
C ASP A 68 -3.61 -13.80 -7.33
N SER A 69 -4.33 -13.59 -6.23
CA SER A 69 -5.74 -13.25 -6.21
C SER A 69 -6.04 -11.99 -5.38
N GLY A 70 -7.21 -11.40 -5.62
CA GLY A 70 -7.69 -10.27 -4.81
C GLY A 70 -7.93 -10.65 -3.35
N GLU A 71 -8.30 -11.89 -3.08
CA GLU A 71 -8.50 -12.44 -1.76
C GLU A 71 -7.17 -12.55 -1.00
N ASP A 72 -6.16 -13.16 -1.62
CA ASP A 72 -4.82 -13.26 -1.04
C ASP A 72 -4.24 -11.87 -0.74
N LEU A 73 -4.48 -10.91 -1.64
CA LEU A 73 -4.05 -9.54 -1.41
C LEU A 73 -4.71 -8.94 -0.18
N LEU A 74 -6.02 -9.13 0.00
CA LEU A 74 -6.75 -8.66 1.18
C LEU A 74 -6.14 -9.22 2.48
N GLU A 75 -5.83 -10.51 2.51
CA GLU A 75 -5.29 -11.17 3.69
C GLU A 75 -3.86 -10.72 4.04
N ASN A 76 -3.11 -10.25 3.06
CA ASN A 76 -1.72 -9.80 3.24
C ASN A 76 -1.58 -8.30 3.56
N ILE A 77 -2.66 -7.52 3.58
CA ILE A 77 -2.62 -6.12 3.99
C ILE A 77 -2.60 -6.04 5.52
N ALA A 78 -1.55 -5.44 6.08
CA ALA A 78 -1.35 -5.37 7.53
C ALA A 78 -2.48 -4.66 8.30
N GLU A 79 -3.14 -3.69 7.68
CA GLU A 79 -4.26 -2.94 8.26
C GLU A 79 -5.62 -3.59 8.05
N GLN A 80 -5.67 -4.69 7.31
CA GLN A 80 -6.90 -5.43 7.04
C GLN A 80 -7.43 -6.09 8.32
N GLY A 81 -8.72 -5.95 8.55
CA GLY A 81 -9.44 -6.72 9.55
C GLY A 81 -10.01 -8.02 8.96
N LEU A 82 -11.02 -8.57 9.61
CA LEU A 82 -11.66 -9.78 9.13
C LEU A 82 -12.30 -9.54 7.75
N ASN A 83 -11.97 -10.41 6.82
CA ASN A 83 -12.73 -10.57 5.59
C ASN A 83 -13.73 -11.72 5.86
N TYR A 84 -15.01 -11.40 5.82
CA TYR A 84 -16.08 -12.33 6.13
C TYR A 84 -16.41 -13.30 4.99
N PHE A 85 -15.77 -13.15 3.85
CA PHE A 85 -15.82 -14.10 2.75
C PHE A 85 -14.39 -14.48 2.38
N ASN A 86 -14.15 -15.76 2.30
CA ASN A 86 -12.94 -16.36 1.76
C ASN A 86 -13.26 -17.75 1.19
N GLU A 87 -12.32 -18.32 0.48
CA GLU A 87 -12.46 -19.62 -0.18
C GLU A 87 -12.84 -20.75 0.80
N ALA A 88 -12.33 -20.70 2.02
CA ALA A 88 -12.67 -21.67 3.08
C ALA A 88 -14.12 -21.51 3.55
N GLU A 89 -14.64 -20.29 3.64
CA GLU A 89 -16.03 -19.98 3.96
C GLU A 89 -16.97 -20.53 2.88
N ASP A 90 -16.63 -20.32 1.61
CA ASP A 90 -17.42 -20.85 0.49
C ASP A 90 -17.40 -22.37 0.45
N ALA A 91 -16.24 -22.98 0.58
CA ALA A 91 -16.08 -24.45 0.58
C ALA A 91 -16.80 -25.13 1.75
N SER A 92 -16.89 -24.47 2.91
CA SER A 92 -17.58 -24.99 4.09
C SER A 92 -19.09 -24.79 4.05
N GLY A 93 -19.61 -24.01 3.09
CA GLY A 93 -21.03 -23.62 3.04
C GLY A 93 -21.41 -22.67 4.18
N GLY A 94 -20.49 -21.82 4.60
CA GLY A 94 -20.70 -20.86 5.67
C GLY A 94 -21.72 -19.77 5.36
N VAL A 95 -21.85 -18.81 6.27
CA VAL A 95 -22.89 -17.76 6.19
C VAL A 95 -22.77 -16.92 4.92
N ASN A 96 -21.58 -16.71 4.40
CA ASN A 96 -21.33 -15.89 3.21
C ASN A 96 -21.22 -16.71 1.91
N ALA A 97 -21.23 -18.02 1.98
CA ALA A 97 -21.22 -18.88 0.81
C ALA A 97 -22.41 -18.57 -0.14
N SER A 98 -22.13 -18.55 -1.44
CA SER A 98 -23.12 -18.29 -2.48
C SER A 98 -23.83 -16.93 -2.40
N ARG A 99 -23.19 -15.92 -1.79
CA ARG A 99 -23.71 -14.55 -1.66
C ARG A 99 -23.04 -13.54 -2.60
N GLY A 100 -22.39 -14.03 -3.64
CA GLY A 100 -21.78 -13.22 -4.69
C GLY A 100 -20.29 -13.02 -4.55
N ASP A 101 -19.63 -13.82 -3.74
CA ASP A 101 -18.16 -13.90 -3.58
C ASP A 101 -17.52 -12.52 -3.38
N VAL A 102 -18.08 -11.76 -2.44
CA VAL A 102 -17.71 -10.37 -2.19
C VAL A 102 -16.55 -10.32 -1.20
N GLY A 103 -15.33 -10.24 -1.69
CA GLY A 103 -14.17 -9.84 -0.89
C GLY A 103 -14.16 -8.32 -0.71
N ALA A 104 -13.96 -7.83 0.51
CA ALA A 104 -14.02 -6.41 0.78
C ALA A 104 -12.93 -5.94 1.75
N TYR A 105 -12.43 -4.74 1.51
CA TYR A 105 -11.52 -4.10 2.44
C TYR A 105 -12.23 -3.75 3.75
N ASN A 106 -11.61 -4.13 4.86
CA ASN A 106 -12.10 -3.87 6.21
C ASN A 106 -10.97 -3.29 7.06
N LEU A 107 -10.64 -2.04 6.82
CA LEU A 107 -9.53 -1.38 7.53
C LEU A 107 -9.80 -1.33 9.03
N ARG A 108 -8.81 -1.79 9.81
CA ARG A 108 -8.82 -1.78 11.27
C ARG A 108 -10.01 -2.53 11.89
N ASN A 109 -10.60 -3.46 11.15
CA ASN A 109 -11.79 -4.20 11.56
C ASN A 109 -12.99 -3.33 11.95
N MET A 110 -13.17 -2.21 11.25
CA MET A 110 -14.27 -1.28 11.49
C MET A 110 -15.53 -1.59 10.69
N GLY A 111 -15.55 -2.72 9.98
CA GLY A 111 -16.65 -3.17 9.12
C GLY A 111 -16.39 -2.90 7.64
N VAL A 112 -16.78 -3.86 6.80
CA VAL A 112 -16.51 -3.81 5.35
C VAL A 112 -17.24 -2.65 4.64
N GLY A 113 -18.35 -2.17 5.18
CA GLY A 113 -19.08 -1.01 4.64
C GLY A 113 -18.47 0.34 4.99
N ASN A 114 -17.45 0.40 5.85
CA ASN A 114 -16.84 1.63 6.36
C ASN A 114 -15.49 1.96 5.71
N THR A 115 -15.01 1.12 4.80
CA THR A 115 -13.81 1.35 4.01
C THR A 115 -14.17 1.71 2.58
N LEU A 116 -13.80 2.92 2.16
CA LEU A 116 -14.06 3.36 0.79
C LEU A 116 -13.02 2.77 -0.16
N THR A 117 -13.48 2.05 -1.17
CA THR A 117 -12.64 1.52 -2.25
C THR A 117 -12.70 2.42 -3.47
N LEU A 118 -11.52 2.82 -3.94
CA LEU A 118 -11.34 3.58 -5.16
C LEU A 118 -10.56 2.78 -6.20
N LEU A 119 -10.77 3.08 -7.47
CA LEU A 119 -9.99 2.63 -8.61
C LEU A 119 -9.51 3.87 -9.38
N ASN A 120 -8.20 4.08 -9.44
CA ASN A 120 -7.60 5.28 -10.05
C ASN A 120 -8.24 6.58 -9.54
N GLY A 121 -8.50 6.66 -8.22
CA GLY A 121 -9.10 7.81 -7.56
C GLY A 121 -10.63 7.97 -7.75
N ARG A 122 -11.30 7.02 -8.41
CA ARG A 122 -12.74 7.04 -8.62
C ARG A 122 -13.43 6.02 -7.74
N ARG A 123 -14.57 6.38 -7.16
CA ARG A 123 -15.40 5.45 -6.38
C ARG A 123 -15.86 4.29 -7.25
N LEU A 124 -15.71 3.08 -6.73
CA LEU A 124 -16.33 1.90 -7.30
C LEU A 124 -17.77 1.77 -6.80
N VAL A 125 -18.59 1.14 -7.61
CA VAL A 125 -19.98 0.82 -7.28
C VAL A 125 -20.00 -0.41 -6.38
N ASN A 126 -20.88 -0.39 -5.37
CA ASN A 126 -21.08 -1.55 -4.52
C ASN A 126 -21.54 -2.77 -5.34
N SER A 127 -21.08 -3.94 -4.93
CA SER A 127 -21.51 -5.20 -5.51
C SER A 127 -23.01 -5.44 -5.25
N PRO A 128 -23.73 -6.10 -6.15
CA PRO A 128 -25.07 -6.60 -5.86
C PRO A 128 -25.06 -7.73 -4.83
N GLY A 129 -23.93 -8.41 -4.65
CA GLY A 129 -23.68 -9.32 -3.53
C GLY A 129 -23.39 -8.55 -2.24
N TYR A 130 -23.28 -9.27 -1.14
CA TYR A 130 -23.01 -8.70 0.17
C TYR A 130 -22.24 -9.67 1.04
N GLN A 131 -21.53 -9.14 2.04
CA GLN A 131 -21.02 -9.93 3.15
C GLN A 131 -21.99 -9.85 4.33
N THR A 132 -22.04 -10.89 5.14
CA THR A 132 -22.77 -10.89 6.39
C THR A 132 -21.78 -10.80 7.53
N GLU A 133 -21.83 -9.71 8.26
CA GLU A 133 -20.98 -9.47 9.41
C GLU A 133 -21.69 -9.84 10.71
N LEU A 134 -20.93 -10.31 11.70
CA LEU A 134 -21.46 -10.54 13.04
C LEU A 134 -21.36 -9.24 13.85
N ILE A 135 -22.48 -8.55 14.02
CA ILE A 135 -22.57 -7.29 14.73
C ILE A 135 -23.49 -7.43 15.93
N GLY A 136 -22.95 -7.27 17.15
CA GLY A 136 -23.73 -7.39 18.39
C GLY A 136 -24.33 -8.77 18.67
N GLY A 137 -23.85 -9.81 17.99
CA GLY A 137 -24.37 -11.18 18.08
C GLY A 137 -25.33 -11.56 16.95
N ASP A 138 -25.69 -10.62 16.10
CA ASP A 138 -26.58 -10.84 14.95
C ASP A 138 -25.81 -10.81 13.62
N TYR A 139 -26.25 -11.62 12.65
CA TYR A 139 -25.72 -11.62 11.31
C TYR A 139 -26.37 -10.51 10.47
N VAL A 140 -25.62 -9.47 10.19
CA VAL A 140 -26.09 -8.28 9.47
C VAL A 140 -25.52 -8.24 8.05
N PRO A 141 -26.36 -8.22 7.00
CA PRO A 141 -25.90 -8.05 5.63
C PRO A 141 -25.30 -6.66 5.42
N THR A 142 -24.07 -6.59 4.92
CA THR A 142 -23.36 -5.34 4.64
C THR A 142 -22.97 -5.28 3.17
N VAL A 143 -23.40 -4.23 2.49
CA VAL A 143 -23.09 -4.00 1.06
C VAL A 143 -21.72 -3.31 0.96
N SER A 144 -20.88 -3.80 0.07
CA SER A 144 -19.55 -3.23 -0.18
C SER A 144 -19.14 -3.39 -1.64
N VAL A 145 -18.03 -2.78 -1.99
CA VAL A 145 -17.38 -3.04 -3.27
C VAL A 145 -16.74 -4.43 -3.23
N ASN A 146 -16.89 -5.20 -4.31
CA ASN A 146 -16.16 -6.45 -4.44
C ASN A 146 -14.74 -6.19 -4.95
N SER A 147 -13.76 -6.21 -4.05
CA SER A 147 -12.35 -5.99 -4.37
C SER A 147 -11.71 -7.19 -5.10
N ASN A 148 -12.29 -8.40 -5.00
CA ASN A 148 -11.82 -9.57 -5.74
C ASN A 148 -11.95 -9.42 -7.26
N LEU A 149 -12.78 -8.47 -7.72
CA LEU A 149 -12.91 -8.15 -9.14
C LEU A 149 -11.78 -7.26 -9.68
N ILE A 150 -10.90 -6.75 -8.81
CA ILE A 150 -9.76 -5.94 -9.22
C ILE A 150 -8.58 -6.86 -9.51
N PRO A 151 -8.07 -6.92 -10.75
CA PRO A 151 -6.98 -7.83 -11.10
C PRO A 151 -5.68 -7.39 -10.41
N VAL A 152 -5.14 -8.23 -9.54
CA VAL A 152 -3.90 -7.96 -8.78
C VAL A 152 -2.72 -7.67 -9.68
N THR A 153 -2.59 -8.42 -10.78
CA THR A 153 -1.52 -8.25 -11.76
C THR A 153 -1.53 -6.92 -12.50
N GLY A 154 -2.68 -6.22 -12.48
CA GLY A 154 -2.83 -4.88 -13.07
C GLY A 154 -2.58 -3.74 -12.10
N ILE A 155 -2.32 -4.01 -10.82
CA ILE A 155 -2.12 -2.98 -9.79
C ILE A 155 -0.69 -2.47 -9.85
N GLU A 156 -0.51 -1.17 -10.03
CA GLU A 156 0.76 -0.47 -9.89
C GLU A 156 1.11 -0.26 -8.42
N ARG A 157 0.12 0.18 -7.63
CA ARG A 157 0.24 0.39 -6.20
C ARG A 157 -1.11 0.48 -5.52
N LEU A 158 -1.14 0.16 -4.24
CA LEU A 158 -2.24 0.47 -3.34
C LEU A 158 -1.88 1.68 -2.50
N GLU A 159 -2.79 2.62 -2.37
CA GLU A 159 -2.67 3.78 -1.49
C GLU A 159 -3.71 3.65 -0.39
N ILE A 160 -3.27 3.55 0.85
CA ILE A 160 -4.11 3.34 2.02
C ILE A 160 -4.10 4.60 2.87
N LEU A 161 -5.20 5.32 2.92
CA LEU A 161 -5.40 6.47 3.79
C LEU A 161 -6.21 6.03 5.02
N ARG A 162 -5.59 6.07 6.19
CA ARG A 162 -6.14 5.50 7.43
C ARG A 162 -7.02 6.46 8.23
N ASP A 163 -6.69 7.74 8.24
CA ASP A 163 -7.35 8.73 9.11
C ASP A 163 -7.74 10.00 8.34
N GLY A 164 -8.77 10.69 8.84
CA GLY A 164 -9.24 11.93 8.23
C GLY A 164 -9.95 11.77 6.88
N ALA A 165 -10.10 10.55 6.39
CA ALA A 165 -10.67 10.28 5.08
C ALA A 165 -12.15 10.68 4.97
N SER A 166 -12.93 10.50 6.03
CA SER A 166 -14.36 10.83 6.03
C SER A 166 -14.64 12.32 5.84
N ALA A 167 -13.74 13.20 6.26
CA ALA A 167 -13.86 14.64 6.05
C ALA A 167 -13.79 15.03 4.56
N ILE A 168 -13.11 14.21 3.74
CA ILE A 168 -12.89 14.45 2.31
C ILE A 168 -13.85 13.61 1.47
N TYR A 169 -14.03 12.35 1.86
CA TYR A 169 -14.74 11.35 1.05
C TYR A 169 -16.13 11.01 1.57
N GLY A 170 -16.53 11.47 2.76
CA GLY A 170 -17.84 11.23 3.35
C GLY A 170 -17.92 9.98 4.22
N ALA A 171 -19.17 9.60 4.57
CA ALA A 171 -19.47 8.60 5.59
C ALA A 171 -18.92 7.19 5.27
N ASP A 172 -18.78 6.84 4.00
CA ASP A 172 -18.29 5.51 3.58
C ASP A 172 -16.78 5.33 3.86
N ALA A 173 -16.08 6.40 4.24
CA ALA A 173 -14.64 6.40 4.49
C ALA A 173 -14.28 6.57 5.98
N VAL A 174 -15.12 6.09 6.89
CA VAL A 174 -14.88 6.21 8.34
C VAL A 174 -13.67 5.42 8.77
N ALA A 175 -13.51 4.20 8.27
CA ALA A 175 -12.34 3.37 8.52
C ALA A 175 -11.12 3.83 7.74
N GLY A 176 -11.34 4.40 6.56
CA GLY A 176 -10.29 4.87 5.68
C GLY A 176 -10.65 4.73 4.21
N VAL A 177 -9.65 4.96 3.35
CA VAL A 177 -9.77 4.80 1.90
C VAL A 177 -8.66 3.91 1.39
N ILE A 178 -8.99 2.99 0.50
CA ILE A 178 -8.02 2.24 -0.28
C ILE A 178 -8.21 2.59 -1.76
N ASN A 179 -7.16 3.13 -2.36
CA ASN A 179 -7.13 3.44 -3.78
C ASN A 179 -6.26 2.42 -4.51
N ASN A 180 -6.87 1.66 -5.39
CA ASN A 180 -6.18 0.75 -6.28
C ASN A 180 -5.77 1.54 -7.52
N VAL A 181 -4.48 1.77 -7.69
CA VAL A 181 -3.92 2.46 -8.85
C VAL A 181 -3.48 1.41 -9.85
N LEU A 182 -4.05 1.44 -11.04
CA LEU A 182 -3.71 0.51 -12.11
C LEU A 182 -2.51 1.01 -12.92
N GLN A 183 -1.75 0.07 -13.43
CA GLN A 183 -0.66 0.32 -14.37
C GLN A 183 -1.20 1.03 -15.62
N LYS A 184 -0.52 2.07 -16.07
CA LYS A 184 -0.92 2.85 -17.25
C LYS A 184 -0.30 2.32 -18.52
N ASP A 185 0.93 1.85 -18.42
CA ASP A 185 1.75 1.41 -19.54
C ASP A 185 2.10 -0.07 -19.33
N PHE A 186 1.14 -0.93 -19.59
CA PHE A 186 1.36 -2.37 -19.54
C PHE A 186 1.92 -2.84 -20.88
N GLU A 187 3.23 -3.07 -20.93
CA GLU A 187 3.92 -3.73 -22.03
C GLU A 187 4.13 -5.20 -21.65
N GLY A 188 3.26 -6.06 -22.12
CA GLY A 188 3.38 -7.49 -21.87
C GLY A 188 2.44 -8.30 -22.76
N LEU A 189 2.96 -9.38 -23.28
CA LEU A 189 2.23 -10.47 -23.91
C LEU A 189 2.28 -11.67 -22.98
#